data_09f6c7d030506237d1941e93948c5e2a
#
_entry.id   09f6c7d030506237d1941e93948c5e2a
#
_cell.length_a   1.000
_cell.length_b   1.000
_cell.length_c   1.000
_cell.angle_alpha   90.00
_cell.angle_beta   90.00
_cell.angle_gamma   90.00
#
_symmetry.space_group_name_H-M   'P 1'
#
loop_
_entity.id
_entity.type
_entity.pdbx_description
1 polymer ?
#
loop_
_entity_poly.entity_id
_entity_poly.type
_entity_poly.pdbx_seq_one_letter_code
_entity_poly.pdbx_strand_id
1 'polypeptide(L)'
;MVEEGIWRERRRKFARIYQRRMRRPSYGELIQIDGSPHDWFEGRGPKCTLIVFIDDATSALMALRFAPAETTRAYMETLRGYLNDHGVPLALYSDRHSIFRVNNPEREGELTQFTRAIKTLGIEPIHANSPQAKGRVERANQTLQDRLVKEMRLQNISDIETANAWLPTFIEAYNNRFATSPRTTDNAHL
;
A
#
# COMPACT_ATOMS: atom_id res chain seq x y z
N MET A 1 2.70 47.25 19.81
CA MET A 1 3.34 46.04 19.16
C MET A 1 2.51 45.47 18.05
N VAL A 2 1.19 45.35 18.13
CA VAL A 2 0.31 44.91 16.99
C VAL A 2 0.19 46.04 15.96
N GLU A 3 0.03 47.29 16.40
CA GLU A 3 -0.07 48.49 15.54
C GLU A 3 1.22 48.80 14.79
N GLU A 4 2.36 48.39 15.29
CA GLU A 4 3.69 48.59 14.67
C GLU A 4 4.07 47.46 13.71
N GLY A 5 3.17 46.49 13.42
CA GLY A 5 3.40 45.42 12.49
C GLY A 5 4.45 44.38 12.90
N ILE A 6 4.97 44.48 14.14
CA ILE A 6 6.02 43.59 14.68
C ILE A 6 5.48 42.21 15.04
N TRP A 7 4.16 42.13 15.30
CA TRP A 7 3.52 40.86 15.65
C TRP A 7 2.26 40.61 14.78
N ARG A 8 2.22 39.45 14.10
CA ARG A 8 1.04 38.98 13.37
C ARG A 8 0.45 37.80 14.12
N GLU A 9 -0.84 37.89 14.42
CA GLU A 9 -1.56 36.79 15.03
C GLU A 9 -1.47 35.54 14.15
N ARG A 10 -0.91 34.44 14.67
CA ARG A 10 -0.94 33.16 13.99
C ARG A 10 -2.39 32.69 13.92
N ARG A 11 -3.00 32.73 12.72
CA ARG A 11 -4.31 32.08 12.51
C ARG A 11 -4.24 30.67 13.07
N ARG A 12 -5.06 30.38 14.08
CA ARG A 12 -5.24 29.02 14.59
C ARG A 12 -5.67 28.16 13.41
N LYS A 13 -4.83 27.23 12.96
CA LYS A 13 -5.24 26.20 12.03
C LYS A 13 -6.21 25.32 12.79
N PHE A 14 -7.49 25.43 12.47
CA PHE A 14 -8.48 24.46 12.95
C PHE A 14 -7.96 23.06 12.51
N ALA A 15 -7.85 22.15 13.48
CA ALA A 15 -7.55 20.77 13.19
C ALA A 15 -8.67 20.26 12.27
N ARG A 16 -8.34 19.94 11.00
CA ARG A 16 -9.32 19.31 10.11
C ARG A 16 -9.67 17.96 10.71
N ILE A 17 -10.91 17.80 11.15
CA ILE A 17 -11.44 16.52 11.59
C ILE A 17 -11.60 15.67 10.32
N TYR A 18 -10.63 14.79 10.08
CA TYR A 18 -10.69 13.86 8.96
C TYR A 18 -11.62 12.71 9.33
N GLN A 19 -12.77 12.62 8.67
CA GLN A 19 -13.62 11.44 8.78
C GLN A 19 -12.86 10.23 8.18
N ARG A 20 -12.64 9.21 9.00
CA ARG A 20 -12.06 7.96 8.54
C ARG A 20 -13.03 7.30 7.57
N ARG A 21 -12.58 6.96 6.37
CA ARG A 21 -13.36 6.16 5.44
C ARG A 21 -13.71 4.81 6.13
N MET A 22 -14.96 4.43 6.09
CA MET A 22 -15.40 3.13 6.60
C MET A 22 -14.68 2.00 5.85
N ARG A 23 -14.39 0.90 6.57
CA ARG A 23 -13.85 -0.32 5.97
C ARG A 23 -14.87 -0.92 5.01
N ARG A 24 -14.41 -1.55 3.95
CA ARG A 24 -15.25 -2.43 3.17
C ARG A 24 -15.74 -3.60 4.04
N PRO A 25 -16.95 -4.12 3.77
CA PRO A 25 -17.50 -5.20 4.61
C PRO A 25 -16.81 -6.54 4.40
N SER A 26 -16.42 -6.87 3.16
CA SER A 26 -15.99 -8.20 2.76
C SER A 26 -14.50 -8.28 2.46
N TYR A 27 -13.88 -9.41 2.80
CA TYR A 27 -12.53 -9.75 2.42
C TYR A 27 -12.39 -9.84 0.90
N GLY A 28 -11.34 -9.24 0.32
CA GLY A 28 -11.11 -9.22 -1.13
C GLY A 28 -11.93 -8.18 -1.92
N GLU A 29 -12.82 -7.41 -1.27
CA GLU A 29 -13.60 -6.38 -1.93
C GLU A 29 -12.75 -5.19 -2.38
N LEU A 30 -11.76 -4.80 -1.59
CA LEU A 30 -10.85 -3.70 -1.89
C LEU A 30 -9.46 -3.98 -1.35
N ILE A 31 -8.48 -4.01 -2.23
CA ILE A 31 -7.08 -4.12 -1.86
C ILE A 31 -6.39 -2.77 -2.04
N GLN A 32 -5.82 -2.24 -0.96
CA GLN A 32 -4.98 -1.04 -1.02
C GLN A 32 -3.57 -1.45 -1.42
N ILE A 33 -2.99 -0.74 -2.40
CA ILE A 33 -1.64 -1.00 -2.89
C ILE A 33 -0.76 0.24 -2.74
N ASP A 34 0.50 0.03 -2.38
CA ASP A 34 1.46 1.10 -2.16
C ASP A 34 2.89 0.62 -2.34
N GLY A 35 3.80 1.54 -2.71
CA GLY A 35 5.24 1.34 -2.66
C GLY A 35 5.83 2.06 -1.46
N SER A 36 6.72 1.40 -0.74
CA SER A 36 7.39 1.94 0.44
C SER A 36 8.91 1.91 0.25
N PRO A 37 9.52 2.96 -0.31
CA PRO A 37 10.96 3.09 -0.37
C PRO A 37 11.53 3.32 1.04
N HIS A 38 12.51 2.53 1.44
CA HIS A 38 13.13 2.63 2.76
C HIS A 38 14.49 1.94 2.75
N ASP A 39 15.33 2.22 3.76
CA ASP A 39 16.54 1.43 4.02
C ASP A 39 16.18 0.14 4.78
N TRP A 40 15.55 -0.79 4.05
CA TRP A 40 14.99 -2.01 4.61
C TRP A 40 16.01 -2.93 5.25
N PHE A 41 17.28 -2.84 4.84
CA PHE A 41 18.37 -3.65 5.34
C PHE A 41 19.31 -2.91 6.28
N GLU A 42 19.00 -1.68 6.68
CA GLU A 42 19.80 -0.87 7.62
C GLU A 42 21.28 -0.76 7.20
N GLY A 43 21.55 -0.48 5.95
CA GLY A 43 22.89 -0.40 5.38
C GLY A 43 23.60 -1.76 5.16
N ARG A 44 22.99 -2.89 5.54
CA ARG A 44 23.52 -4.25 5.33
C ARG A 44 23.33 -4.77 3.91
N GLY A 45 22.45 -4.14 3.13
CA GLY A 45 22.08 -4.52 1.78
C GLY A 45 21.70 -3.31 0.91
N PRO A 46 21.24 -3.54 -0.33
CA PRO A 46 20.87 -2.45 -1.23
C PRO A 46 19.60 -1.73 -0.75
N LYS A 47 19.52 -0.42 -0.99
CA LYS A 47 18.25 0.32 -0.86
C LYS A 47 17.25 -0.24 -1.86
N CYS A 48 16.02 -0.42 -1.42
CA CYS A 48 14.97 -1.01 -2.24
C CYS A 48 13.58 -0.47 -1.83
N THR A 49 12.56 -0.85 -2.58
CA THR A 49 11.17 -0.52 -2.31
C THR A 49 10.41 -1.79 -1.96
N LEU A 50 9.61 -1.75 -0.91
CA LEU A 50 8.65 -2.80 -0.58
C LEU A 50 7.30 -2.46 -1.25
N ILE A 51 6.82 -3.32 -2.12
CA ILE A 51 5.45 -3.26 -2.65
C ILE A 51 4.53 -3.95 -1.64
N VAL A 52 3.46 -3.29 -1.27
CA VAL A 52 2.53 -3.72 -0.22
C VAL A 52 1.12 -3.78 -0.77
N PHE A 53 0.48 -4.93 -0.62
CA PHE A 53 -0.95 -5.14 -0.87
C PHE A 53 -1.62 -5.49 0.45
N ILE A 54 -2.62 -4.72 0.86
CA ILE A 54 -3.33 -4.91 2.14
C ILE A 54 -4.84 -4.90 1.91
N ASP A 55 -5.53 -5.85 2.51
CA ASP A 55 -7.00 -5.90 2.45
C ASP A 55 -7.64 -4.79 3.30
N ASP A 56 -8.58 -4.07 2.73
CA ASP A 56 -9.26 -2.95 3.37
C ASP A 56 -10.18 -3.39 4.51
N ALA A 57 -10.84 -4.51 4.37
CA ALA A 57 -11.79 -5.02 5.36
C ALA A 57 -11.07 -5.50 6.62
N THR A 58 -10.00 -6.24 6.46
CA THR A 58 -9.34 -6.98 7.55
C THR A 58 -8.02 -6.36 8.01
N SER A 59 -7.40 -5.50 7.20
CA SER A 59 -6.00 -5.05 7.34
C SER A 59 -4.97 -6.19 7.25
N ALA A 60 -5.35 -7.33 6.70
CA ALA A 60 -4.42 -8.42 6.42
C ALA A 60 -3.45 -8.00 5.30
N LEU A 61 -2.18 -8.33 5.47
CA LEU A 61 -1.21 -8.27 4.38
C LEU A 61 -1.53 -9.40 3.40
N MET A 62 -1.77 -9.03 2.16
CA MET A 62 -2.17 -9.95 1.10
C MET A 62 -0.99 -10.36 0.21
N ALA A 63 -0.11 -9.40 -0.06
CA ALA A 63 1.14 -9.65 -0.76
C ALA A 63 2.18 -8.61 -0.36
N LEU A 64 3.42 -9.05 -0.25
CA LEU A 64 4.61 -8.22 -0.07
C LEU A 64 5.66 -8.65 -1.09
N ARG A 65 6.39 -7.66 -1.64
CA ARG A 65 7.51 -7.93 -2.53
C ARG A 65 8.55 -6.82 -2.46
N PHE A 66 9.79 -7.17 -2.19
CA PHE A 66 10.92 -6.27 -2.38
C PHE A 66 11.30 -6.19 -3.86
N ALA A 67 11.52 -4.96 -4.33
CA ALA A 67 12.02 -4.68 -5.66
C ALA A 67 13.11 -3.60 -5.60
N PRO A 68 14.08 -3.58 -6.53
CA PRO A 68 15.14 -2.55 -6.53
C PRO A 68 14.59 -1.12 -6.63
N ALA A 69 13.45 -0.97 -7.32
CA ALA A 69 12.76 0.31 -7.48
C ALA A 69 11.25 0.09 -7.66
N GLU A 70 10.48 1.13 -7.40
CA GLU A 70 9.04 1.16 -7.65
C GLU A 70 8.76 1.27 -9.14
N THR A 71 8.34 0.20 -9.77
CA THR A 71 8.10 0.10 -11.21
C THR A 71 6.79 -0.60 -11.53
N THR A 72 6.23 -0.33 -12.72
CA THR A 72 5.06 -1.06 -13.23
C THR A 72 5.27 -2.57 -13.20
N ARG A 73 6.47 -3.03 -13.56
CA ARG A 73 6.83 -4.45 -13.55
C ARG A 73 6.75 -5.04 -12.14
N ALA A 74 7.29 -4.34 -11.13
CA ALA A 74 7.23 -4.82 -9.74
C ALA A 74 5.78 -5.00 -9.26
N TYR A 75 4.90 -4.04 -9.59
CA TYR A 75 3.47 -4.16 -9.27
C TYR A 75 2.79 -5.31 -10.03
N MET A 76 3.12 -5.52 -11.32
CA MET A 76 2.57 -6.63 -12.12
C MET A 76 2.99 -7.99 -11.56
N GLU A 77 4.25 -8.14 -11.15
CA GLU A 77 4.77 -9.38 -10.57
C GLU A 77 4.12 -9.64 -9.20
N THR A 78 3.94 -8.61 -8.37
CA THR A 78 3.24 -8.72 -7.08
C THR A 78 1.77 -9.08 -7.29
N LEU A 79 1.10 -8.40 -8.24
CA LEU A 79 -0.29 -8.69 -8.58
C LEU A 79 -0.47 -10.13 -9.07
N ARG A 80 0.43 -10.62 -9.92
CA ARG A 80 0.36 -12.01 -10.40
C ARG A 80 0.44 -13.03 -9.26
N GLY A 81 1.36 -12.82 -8.31
CA GLY A 81 1.45 -13.66 -7.11
C GLY A 81 0.15 -13.60 -6.30
N TYR A 82 -0.32 -12.38 -6.02
CA TYR A 82 -1.57 -12.16 -5.30
C TYR A 82 -2.77 -12.88 -5.96
N LEU A 83 -2.94 -12.77 -7.29
CA LEU A 83 -4.04 -13.40 -8.01
C LEU A 83 -3.98 -14.95 -7.94
N ASN A 84 -2.77 -15.50 -7.97
CA ASN A 84 -2.59 -16.96 -7.85
C ASN A 84 -2.98 -17.47 -6.46
N ASP A 85 -2.69 -16.69 -5.41
CA ASP A 85 -2.87 -17.10 -4.00
C ASP A 85 -4.29 -16.84 -3.49
N HIS A 86 -4.95 -15.79 -4.00
CA HIS A 86 -6.21 -15.28 -3.42
C HIS A 86 -7.38 -15.20 -4.41
N GLY A 87 -7.13 -15.16 -5.72
CA GLY A 87 -8.14 -14.86 -6.73
C GLY A 87 -8.20 -13.39 -7.12
N VAL A 88 -9.23 -13.01 -7.87
CA VAL A 88 -9.39 -11.67 -8.45
C VAL A 88 -10.17 -10.77 -7.48
N PRO A 89 -9.61 -9.68 -6.93
CA PRO A 89 -10.33 -8.76 -6.06
C PRO A 89 -11.31 -7.90 -6.87
N LEU A 90 -12.34 -7.35 -6.24
CA LEU A 90 -13.27 -6.46 -6.92
C LEU A 90 -12.62 -5.13 -7.31
N ALA A 91 -11.78 -4.56 -6.45
CA ALA A 91 -11.13 -3.29 -6.70
C ALA A 91 -9.70 -3.20 -6.13
N LEU A 92 -8.86 -2.43 -6.82
CA LEU A 92 -7.54 -1.99 -6.32
C LEU A 92 -7.55 -0.48 -6.04
N TYR A 93 -7.06 -0.11 -4.86
CA TYR A 93 -6.99 1.27 -4.40
C TYR A 93 -5.54 1.74 -4.32
N SER A 94 -5.18 2.68 -5.19
CA SER A 94 -3.83 3.25 -5.29
C SER A 94 -3.83 4.76 -5.07
N ASP A 95 -2.65 5.36 -4.95
CA ASP A 95 -2.49 6.80 -5.10
C ASP A 95 -2.55 7.23 -6.59
N ARG A 96 -2.18 8.48 -6.86
CA ARG A 96 -2.10 9.04 -8.21
C ARG A 96 -0.69 8.98 -8.79
N HIS A 97 0.13 8.04 -8.34
CA HIS A 97 1.45 7.85 -8.91
C HIS A 97 1.35 7.51 -10.41
N SER A 98 2.36 7.91 -11.17
CA SER A 98 2.38 7.75 -12.65
C SER A 98 2.25 6.31 -13.15
N ILE A 99 2.53 5.33 -12.29
CA ILE A 99 2.29 3.91 -12.56
C ILE A 99 0.79 3.60 -12.71
N PHE A 100 -0.05 4.27 -11.93
CA PHE A 100 -1.48 3.99 -11.85
C PHE A 100 -2.32 4.96 -12.67
N ARG A 101 -1.86 6.20 -12.85
CA ARG A 101 -2.60 7.25 -13.54
C ARG A 101 -1.69 8.07 -14.45
N VAL A 102 -2.18 8.38 -15.65
CA VAL A 102 -1.55 9.39 -16.52
C VAL A 102 -1.89 10.76 -15.95
N ASN A 103 -0.86 11.52 -15.53
CA ASN A 103 -1.01 12.84 -14.91
C ASN A 103 -0.78 14.01 -15.89
N ASN A 104 -0.63 13.72 -17.19
CA ASN A 104 -0.49 14.74 -18.23
C ASN A 104 -1.87 15.24 -18.69
N PRO A 105 -2.19 16.56 -18.59
CA PRO A 105 -3.49 17.09 -19.03
C PRO A 105 -3.76 16.87 -20.53
N GLU A 106 -2.74 16.87 -21.39
CA GLU A 106 -2.88 16.62 -22.83
C GLU A 106 -3.24 15.16 -23.15
N ARG A 107 -3.07 14.27 -22.21
CA ARG A 107 -3.35 12.84 -22.31
C ARG A 107 -4.43 12.39 -21.32
N GLU A 108 -5.34 13.31 -20.99
CA GLU A 108 -6.44 13.01 -20.08
C GLU A 108 -7.33 11.91 -20.67
N GLY A 109 -7.61 10.90 -19.84
CA GLY A 109 -8.37 9.71 -20.26
C GLY A 109 -7.52 8.54 -20.73
N GLU A 110 -6.22 8.71 -21.00
CA GLU A 110 -5.35 7.59 -21.28
C GLU A 110 -5.11 6.74 -20.02
N LEU A 111 -5.03 5.43 -20.23
CA LEU A 111 -4.77 4.47 -19.16
C LEU A 111 -3.29 4.06 -19.16
N THR A 112 -2.69 3.94 -17.98
CA THR A 112 -1.37 3.32 -17.82
C THR A 112 -1.43 1.83 -18.18
N GLN A 113 -0.27 1.23 -18.42
CA GLN A 113 -0.19 -0.23 -18.67
C GLN A 113 -0.77 -1.03 -17.50
N PHE A 114 -0.48 -0.64 -16.26
CA PHE A 114 -1.01 -1.29 -15.07
C PHE A 114 -2.55 -1.19 -15.03
N THR A 115 -3.09 0.02 -15.19
CA THR A 115 -4.54 0.24 -15.16
C THR A 115 -5.27 -0.49 -16.28
N ARG A 116 -4.68 -0.59 -17.48
CA ARG A 116 -5.25 -1.41 -18.56
C ARG A 116 -5.31 -2.90 -18.19
N ALA A 117 -4.21 -3.43 -17.64
CA ALA A 117 -4.15 -4.84 -17.26
C ALA A 117 -5.20 -5.19 -16.19
N ILE A 118 -5.32 -4.40 -15.12
CA ILE A 118 -6.31 -4.67 -14.06
C ILE A 118 -7.74 -4.56 -14.58
N LYS A 119 -8.04 -3.61 -15.46
CA LYS A 119 -9.36 -3.51 -16.10
C LYS A 119 -9.69 -4.72 -16.99
N THR A 120 -8.71 -5.24 -17.72
CA THR A 120 -8.90 -6.46 -18.52
C THR A 120 -9.22 -7.67 -17.64
N LEU A 121 -8.73 -7.70 -16.41
CA LEU A 121 -9.06 -8.72 -15.40
C LEU A 121 -10.38 -8.47 -14.67
N GLY A 122 -11.14 -7.43 -15.03
CA GLY A 122 -12.39 -7.08 -14.36
C GLY A 122 -12.21 -6.36 -13.02
N ILE A 123 -11.00 -5.95 -12.67
CA ILE A 123 -10.70 -5.26 -11.40
C ILE A 123 -10.94 -3.76 -11.56
N GLU A 124 -11.71 -3.15 -10.65
CA GLU A 124 -11.96 -1.71 -10.63
C GLU A 124 -10.75 -0.93 -10.11
N PRO A 125 -10.14 -0.02 -10.91
CA PRO A 125 -9.10 0.87 -10.40
C PRO A 125 -9.73 2.07 -9.67
N ILE A 126 -9.40 2.25 -8.39
CA ILE A 126 -9.82 3.39 -7.59
C ILE A 126 -8.58 4.20 -7.19
N HIS A 127 -8.57 5.50 -7.53
CA HIS A 127 -7.46 6.38 -7.19
C HIS A 127 -7.81 7.27 -6.00
N ALA A 128 -6.92 7.30 -5.00
CA ALA A 128 -7.08 8.14 -3.82
C ALA A 128 -7.11 9.63 -4.20
N ASN A 129 -8.14 10.34 -3.77
CA ASN A 129 -8.24 11.80 -3.96
C ASN A 129 -7.44 12.59 -2.91
N SER A 130 -7.01 11.93 -1.83
CA SER A 130 -6.21 12.54 -0.77
C SER A 130 -5.33 11.49 -0.07
N PRO A 131 -4.18 11.88 0.50
CA PRO A 131 -3.33 10.98 1.28
C PRO A 131 -4.09 10.29 2.43
N GLN A 132 -5.01 11.01 3.08
CA GLN A 132 -5.79 10.49 4.21
C GLN A 132 -6.69 9.30 3.84
N ALA A 133 -7.04 9.18 2.57
CA ALA A 133 -7.85 8.06 2.08
C ALA A 133 -7.09 6.72 2.09
N LYS A 134 -5.75 6.73 2.16
CA LYS A 134 -4.85 5.55 2.23
C LYS A 134 -4.41 5.19 3.66
N GLY A 135 -5.02 5.73 4.68
CA GLY A 135 -4.56 5.60 6.08
C GLY A 135 -4.36 4.18 6.62
N ARG A 136 -4.78 3.12 5.91
CA ARG A 136 -4.51 1.71 6.30
C ARG A 136 -3.16 1.27 5.79
N VAL A 137 -2.89 1.43 4.50
CA VAL A 137 -1.58 1.07 3.95
C VAL A 137 -0.47 1.94 4.53
N GLU A 138 -0.72 3.22 4.81
CA GLU A 138 0.24 4.10 5.49
C GLU A 138 0.61 3.57 6.89
N ARG A 139 -0.39 3.17 7.70
CA ARG A 139 -0.14 2.56 9.01
C ARG A 139 0.54 1.21 8.91
N ALA A 140 0.17 0.40 7.91
CA ALA A 140 0.89 -0.85 7.66
C ALA A 140 2.35 -0.57 7.31
N ASN A 141 2.63 0.39 6.44
CA ASN A 141 3.99 0.78 6.08
C ASN A 141 4.82 1.24 7.30
N GLN A 142 4.23 2.05 8.21
CA GLN A 142 4.90 2.43 9.47
C GLN A 142 5.23 1.21 10.35
N THR A 143 4.28 0.28 10.48
CA THR A 143 4.49 -0.96 11.24
C THR A 143 5.54 -1.85 10.58
N LEU A 144 5.53 -1.95 9.25
CA LEU A 144 6.51 -2.74 8.50
C LEU A 144 7.91 -2.13 8.60
N GLN A 145 8.06 -0.82 8.47
CA GLN A 145 9.34 -0.13 8.63
C GLN A 145 9.95 -0.32 10.02
N ASP A 146 9.14 -0.49 11.05
CA ASP A 146 9.63 -0.82 12.40
C ASP A 146 9.89 -2.32 12.57
N ARG A 147 8.93 -3.19 12.24
CA ARG A 147 8.98 -4.62 12.58
C ARG A 147 9.70 -5.47 11.56
N LEU A 148 9.36 -5.34 10.29
CA LEU A 148 9.94 -6.18 9.22
C LEU A 148 11.47 -5.98 9.16
N VAL A 149 11.94 -4.74 9.31
CA VAL A 149 13.37 -4.41 9.37
C VAL A 149 14.06 -5.16 10.50
N LYS A 150 13.49 -5.14 11.71
CA LYS A 150 14.03 -5.81 12.89
C LYS A 150 14.01 -7.33 12.75
N GLU A 151 12.94 -7.88 12.23
CA GLU A 151 12.81 -9.33 12.03
C GLU A 151 13.77 -9.85 10.96
N MET A 152 13.92 -9.15 9.83
CA MET A 152 14.95 -9.48 8.83
C MET A 152 16.37 -9.42 9.41
N ARG A 153 16.65 -8.47 10.29
CA ARG A 153 17.95 -8.39 10.98
C ARG A 153 18.18 -9.61 11.86
N LEU A 154 17.18 -10.06 12.62
CA LEU A 154 17.27 -11.26 13.46
C LEU A 154 17.48 -12.54 12.63
N GLN A 155 16.95 -12.57 11.40
CA GLN A 155 17.14 -13.68 10.46
C GLN A 155 18.42 -13.56 9.61
N ASN A 156 19.25 -12.52 9.83
CA ASN A 156 20.44 -12.21 9.02
C ASN A 156 20.14 -12.01 7.53
N ILE A 157 18.95 -11.55 7.19
CA ILE A 157 18.53 -11.26 5.81
C ILE A 157 19.04 -9.87 5.41
N SER A 158 19.77 -9.79 4.29
CA SER A 158 20.39 -8.56 3.80
C SER A 158 20.32 -8.38 2.29
N ASP A 159 19.57 -9.21 1.57
CA ASP A 159 19.37 -9.13 0.14
C ASP A 159 17.91 -9.34 -0.24
N ILE A 160 17.55 -8.85 -1.44
CA ILE A 160 16.17 -8.85 -1.94
C ILE A 160 15.63 -10.27 -2.19
N GLU A 161 16.46 -11.18 -2.69
CA GLU A 161 16.05 -12.52 -3.06
C GLU A 161 15.69 -13.33 -1.81
N THR A 162 16.60 -13.38 -0.85
CA THR A 162 16.39 -14.05 0.46
C THR A 162 15.19 -13.42 1.20
N ALA A 163 15.08 -12.09 1.17
CA ALA A 163 13.97 -11.40 1.78
C ALA A 163 12.63 -11.82 1.14
N ASN A 164 12.53 -11.84 -0.19
CA ASN A 164 11.32 -12.26 -0.88
C ASN A 164 10.94 -13.71 -0.62
N ALA A 165 11.92 -14.59 -0.51
CA ALA A 165 11.68 -16.00 -0.16
C ALA A 165 11.13 -16.17 1.26
N TRP A 166 11.49 -15.28 2.19
CA TRP A 166 11.05 -15.33 3.59
C TRP A 166 9.74 -14.59 3.87
N LEU A 167 9.37 -13.61 3.04
CA LEU A 167 8.15 -12.78 3.23
C LEU A 167 6.86 -13.59 3.50
N PRO A 168 6.58 -14.75 2.88
CA PRO A 168 5.38 -15.53 3.18
C PRO A 168 5.25 -15.88 4.68
N THR A 169 6.34 -16.30 5.31
CA THR A 169 6.38 -16.60 6.75
C THR A 169 6.09 -15.36 7.60
N PHE A 170 6.64 -14.20 7.20
CA PHE A 170 6.36 -12.94 7.88
C PHE A 170 4.90 -12.51 7.73
N ILE A 171 4.32 -12.63 6.53
CA ILE A 171 2.90 -12.31 6.26
C ILE A 171 1.98 -13.11 7.17
N GLU A 172 2.22 -14.42 7.29
CA GLU A 172 1.42 -15.28 8.17
C GLU A 172 1.49 -14.82 9.63
N ALA A 173 2.71 -14.62 10.15
CA ALA A 173 2.92 -14.16 11.53
C ALA A 173 2.30 -12.77 11.79
N TYR A 174 2.42 -11.85 10.82
CA TYR A 174 1.82 -10.53 10.89
C TYR A 174 0.29 -10.60 10.91
N ASN A 175 -0.31 -11.37 10.01
CA ASN A 175 -1.76 -11.49 9.89
C ASN A 175 -2.37 -12.12 11.13
N ASN A 176 -1.77 -13.15 11.70
CA ASN A 176 -2.19 -13.77 12.95
C ASN A 176 -2.25 -12.78 14.13
N ARG A 177 -1.41 -11.73 14.09
CA ARG A 177 -1.31 -10.73 15.15
C ARG A 177 -2.16 -9.49 14.92
N PHE A 178 -2.29 -9.03 13.68
CA PHE A 178 -2.81 -7.70 13.37
C PHE A 178 -4.06 -7.69 12.49
N ALA A 179 -4.35 -8.77 11.76
CA ALA A 179 -5.55 -8.84 10.97
C ALA A 179 -6.79 -8.92 11.87
N THR A 180 -7.88 -8.36 11.38
CA THR A 180 -9.18 -8.37 12.07
C THR A 180 -10.20 -9.09 11.20
N SER A 181 -11.24 -9.66 11.81
CA SER A 181 -12.35 -10.28 11.07
C SER A 181 -13.06 -9.24 10.20
N PRO A 182 -13.44 -9.58 8.96
CA PRO A 182 -14.30 -8.74 8.14
C PRO A 182 -15.69 -8.63 8.76
N ARG A 183 -16.49 -7.66 8.29
CA ARG A 183 -17.89 -7.51 8.79
C ARG A 183 -18.81 -8.60 8.28
N THR A 184 -18.55 -9.09 7.08
CA THR A 184 -19.30 -10.20 6.47
C THR A 184 -18.35 -11.39 6.32
N THR A 185 -18.91 -12.60 6.35
CA THR A 185 -18.16 -13.84 6.16
C THR A 185 -17.82 -14.13 4.70
N ASP A 186 -18.39 -13.34 3.78
CA ASP A 186 -18.22 -13.56 2.35
C ASP A 186 -16.80 -13.18 1.89
N ASN A 187 -16.22 -14.02 1.08
CA ASN A 187 -15.02 -13.74 0.33
C ASN A 187 -15.42 -13.16 -1.03
N ALA A 188 -15.02 -11.91 -1.31
CA ALA A 188 -15.40 -11.21 -2.52
C ALA A 188 -14.45 -11.44 -3.71
N HIS A 189 -13.43 -12.28 -3.57
CA HIS A 189 -12.58 -12.69 -4.69
C HIS A 189 -13.35 -13.55 -5.69
N LEU A 190 -13.07 -13.36 -6.97
CA LEU A 190 -13.59 -14.14 -8.08
C LEU A 190 -12.58 -15.20 -8.51
#